data_55233eb803f44a2762d085c2c5fdc453
#
_entry.id   55233eb803f44a2762d085c2c5fdc453
#
_cell.length_a   1.000
_cell.length_b   1.000
_cell.length_c   1.000
_cell.angle_alpha   90.00
_cell.angle_beta   90.00
_cell.angle_gamma   90.00
#
_symmetry.space_group_name_H-M   'P 1'
#
loop_
_entity.id
_entity.type
_entity.pdbx_description
1 polymer ?
#
loop_
_entity_poly.entity_id
_entity_poly.type
_entity_poly.pdbx_seq_one_letter_code
_entity_poly.pdbx_strand_id
1 'polypeptide(L)'
;TVATMVFIVPVPFTSGYIHLGDSMIFLSVLILGWRYGAVAAGVGSALADLFVGYANWAPWTLCIKGIMALMMGLAIEKCIKSKKNIIFLAIITAAFWGIFNFIVQRIIKLQVAGNPESLFSEDVRDLTALGELVNSVQSQLMLVALLIPIFLVIIAIYIRKKEHLVIPVYQLLGMTLGGLWMVFGYYIAGGLMYGNFAVSAFSIPWNMVQFVIGFLIAALITAALYKTPVKKFFTYK
;
A
#
# COMPACT_ATOMS: atom_id res chain seq x y z
N THR A 1 16.36 2.85 0.50
CA THR A 1 17.22 1.85 -0.18
C THR A 1 17.56 0.69 0.75
N VAL A 2 18.35 0.87 1.84
CA VAL A 2 18.83 -0.22 2.71
C VAL A 2 17.67 -1.06 3.29
N ALA A 3 16.67 -0.45 3.90
CA ALA A 3 15.52 -1.16 4.47
C ALA A 3 14.70 -1.98 3.45
N THR A 4 14.75 -1.59 2.18
CA THR A 4 14.15 -2.35 1.07
C THR A 4 14.99 -3.58 0.72
N MET A 5 16.32 -3.47 0.80
CA MET A 5 17.25 -4.52 0.37
C MET A 5 17.49 -5.61 1.44
N VAL A 6 17.32 -5.29 2.72
CA VAL A 6 17.63 -6.22 3.84
C VAL A 6 16.64 -7.39 3.93
N PHE A 7 15.39 -7.16 3.55
CA PHE A 7 14.35 -8.17 3.63
C PHE A 7 13.53 -8.17 2.34
N ILE A 8 13.70 -9.20 1.52
CA ILE A 8 13.09 -9.35 0.20
C ILE A 8 12.38 -10.70 0.16
N VAL A 9 11.08 -10.68 -0.18
CA VAL A 9 10.30 -11.89 -0.44
C VAL A 9 9.73 -11.79 -1.84
N PRO A 10 10.16 -12.66 -2.79
CA PRO A 10 9.60 -12.68 -4.12
C PRO A 10 8.10 -12.92 -4.09
N VAL A 11 7.37 -12.24 -4.97
CA VAL A 11 5.92 -12.42 -5.12
C VAL A 11 5.64 -13.41 -6.23
N PRO A 12 4.98 -14.54 -5.94
CA PRO A 12 4.60 -15.51 -6.96
C PRO A 12 3.81 -14.87 -8.11
N PHE A 13 3.93 -15.40 -9.31
CA PHE A 13 3.26 -14.95 -10.55
C PHE A 13 3.64 -13.54 -11.04
N THR A 14 4.44 -12.80 -10.29
CA THR A 14 4.90 -11.48 -10.70
C THR A 14 6.42 -11.44 -10.57
N SER A 15 7.09 -10.80 -11.51
CA SER A 15 8.54 -10.55 -11.38
C SER A 15 8.80 -9.39 -10.40
N GLY A 16 8.11 -9.41 -9.25
CA GLY A 16 8.18 -8.41 -8.19
C GLY A 16 8.53 -9.04 -6.84
N TYR A 17 8.66 -8.21 -5.82
CA TYR A 17 8.96 -8.62 -4.45
C TYR A 17 8.32 -7.68 -3.43
N ILE A 18 8.09 -8.18 -2.20
CA ILE A 18 7.70 -7.36 -1.05
C ILE A 18 8.90 -7.16 -0.11
N HIS A 19 8.85 -6.05 0.65
CA HIS A 19 9.97 -5.61 1.49
C HIS A 19 9.51 -4.73 2.65
N LEU A 20 10.39 -4.44 3.61
CA LEU A 20 10.10 -3.59 4.78
C LEU A 20 10.31 -2.09 4.53
N GLY A 21 10.71 -1.69 3.32
CA GLY A 21 11.04 -0.30 2.97
C GLY A 21 9.90 0.70 3.19
N ASP A 22 8.65 0.27 3.12
CA ASP A 22 7.48 1.15 3.29
C ASP A 22 7.42 1.79 4.68
N SER A 23 7.91 1.10 5.70
CA SER A 23 8.03 1.67 7.05
C SER A 23 8.91 2.92 7.06
N MET A 24 10.02 2.89 6.33
CA MET A 24 10.94 4.03 6.20
C MET A 24 10.35 5.14 5.33
N ILE A 25 9.51 4.82 4.34
CA ILE A 25 8.78 5.81 3.55
C ILE A 25 7.83 6.58 4.46
N PHE A 26 7.00 5.89 5.23
CA PHE A 26 6.09 6.53 6.18
C PHE A 26 6.83 7.42 7.19
N LEU A 27 7.91 6.92 7.78
CA LEU A 27 8.74 7.70 8.70
C LEU A 27 9.38 8.92 8.03
N SER A 28 9.89 8.77 6.80
CA SER A 28 10.49 9.88 6.06
C SER A 28 9.51 11.02 5.83
N VAL A 29 8.25 10.70 5.49
CA VAL A 29 7.20 11.72 5.35
C VAL A 29 6.87 12.38 6.67
N LEU A 30 6.75 11.61 7.76
CA LEU A 30 6.43 12.18 9.08
C LEU A 30 7.53 13.12 9.60
N ILE A 31 8.79 12.81 9.31
CA ILE A 31 9.95 13.57 9.78
C ILE A 31 10.29 14.72 8.83
N LEU A 32 10.42 14.44 7.52
CA LEU A 32 10.93 15.38 6.52
C LEU A 32 9.83 16.19 5.81
N GLY A 33 8.55 15.79 6.01
CA GLY A 33 7.44 16.32 5.24
C GLY A 33 7.34 15.68 3.85
N TRP A 34 6.21 15.97 3.15
CA TRP A 34 5.90 15.29 1.89
C TRP A 34 6.89 15.59 0.75
N ARG A 35 7.44 16.80 0.70
CA ARG A 35 8.36 17.20 -0.40
C ARG A 35 9.63 16.37 -0.42
N TYR A 36 10.37 16.40 0.68
CA TYR A 36 11.60 15.61 0.81
C TYR A 36 11.32 14.13 0.98
N GLY A 37 10.21 13.79 1.67
CA GLY A 37 9.73 12.42 1.80
C GLY A 37 9.43 11.77 0.46
N ALA A 38 8.81 12.48 -0.50
CA ALA A 38 8.52 11.96 -1.83
C ALA A 38 9.79 11.66 -2.63
N VAL A 39 10.77 12.58 -2.59
CA VAL A 39 12.06 12.34 -3.25
C VAL A 39 12.80 11.17 -2.63
N ALA A 40 12.89 11.13 -1.30
CA ALA A 40 13.55 10.04 -0.57
C ALA A 40 12.89 8.68 -0.82
N ALA A 41 11.55 8.65 -0.84
CA ALA A 41 10.76 7.45 -1.11
C ALA A 41 10.96 6.95 -2.53
N GLY A 42 10.74 7.81 -3.52
CA GLY A 42 10.85 7.44 -4.94
C GLY A 42 12.26 7.02 -5.31
N VAL A 43 13.23 7.91 -5.12
CA VAL A 43 14.63 7.65 -5.48
C VAL A 43 15.23 6.50 -4.66
N GLY A 44 14.99 6.48 -3.35
CA GLY A 44 15.52 5.44 -2.46
C GLY A 44 14.99 4.04 -2.78
N SER A 45 13.72 3.92 -3.21
CA SER A 45 13.13 2.64 -3.61
C SER A 45 13.57 2.21 -5.01
N ALA A 46 13.60 3.14 -5.98
CA ALA A 46 14.08 2.84 -7.32
C ALA A 46 15.56 2.38 -7.35
N LEU A 47 16.41 3.02 -6.54
CA LEU A 47 17.79 2.56 -6.38
C LEU A 47 17.87 1.16 -5.77
N ALA A 48 16.97 0.82 -4.83
CA ALA A 48 16.93 -0.53 -4.30
C ALA A 48 16.61 -1.56 -5.38
N ASP A 49 15.60 -1.28 -6.24
CA ASP A 49 15.24 -2.16 -7.36
C ASP A 49 16.42 -2.39 -8.31
N LEU A 50 17.18 -1.33 -8.63
CA LEU A 50 18.38 -1.45 -9.48
C LEU A 50 19.45 -2.33 -8.83
N PHE A 51 19.70 -2.16 -7.53
CA PHE A 51 20.74 -2.93 -6.82
C PHE A 51 20.39 -4.40 -6.60
N VAL A 52 19.09 -4.72 -6.47
CA VAL A 52 18.64 -6.12 -6.26
C VAL A 52 18.23 -6.84 -7.54
N GLY A 53 18.42 -6.22 -8.70
CA GLY A 53 18.20 -6.86 -10.01
C GLY A 53 16.80 -6.70 -10.59
N TYR A 54 15.94 -5.87 -9.99
CA TYR A 54 14.57 -5.58 -10.47
C TYR A 54 14.51 -4.29 -11.31
N ALA A 55 15.48 -4.08 -12.19
CA ALA A 55 15.64 -2.84 -12.97
C ALA A 55 14.37 -2.43 -13.75
N ASN A 56 13.60 -3.40 -14.25
CA ASN A 56 12.34 -3.16 -14.96
C ASN A 56 11.28 -2.49 -14.09
N TRP A 57 11.33 -2.70 -12.77
CA TRP A 57 10.42 -2.09 -11.82
C TRP A 57 10.86 -0.70 -11.38
N ALA A 58 12.15 -0.37 -11.46
CA ALA A 58 12.70 0.88 -10.92
C ALA A 58 11.97 2.16 -11.38
N PRO A 59 11.59 2.35 -12.67
CA PRO A 59 10.84 3.52 -13.10
C PRO A 59 9.42 3.58 -12.48
N TRP A 60 8.74 2.45 -12.41
CA TRP A 60 7.42 2.35 -11.80
C TRP A 60 7.48 2.61 -10.30
N THR A 61 8.44 2.00 -9.63
CA THR A 61 8.66 2.17 -8.18
C THR A 61 9.00 3.63 -7.85
N LEU A 62 9.83 4.31 -8.66
CA LEU A 62 10.10 5.74 -8.50
C LEU A 62 8.81 6.55 -8.41
N CYS A 63 7.93 6.37 -9.40
CA CYS A 63 6.65 7.08 -9.48
C CYS A 63 5.69 6.66 -8.36
N ILE A 64 5.49 5.36 -8.15
CA ILE A 64 4.52 4.83 -7.19
C ILE A 64 4.89 5.25 -5.76
N LYS A 65 6.15 5.07 -5.35
CA LYS A 65 6.62 5.40 -3.99
C LYS A 65 6.73 6.91 -3.78
N GLY A 66 7.12 7.66 -4.81
CA GLY A 66 7.10 9.13 -4.75
C GLY A 66 5.69 9.68 -4.54
N ILE A 67 4.71 9.19 -5.32
CA ILE A 67 3.31 9.61 -5.19
C ILE A 67 2.70 9.09 -3.88
N MET A 68 3.05 7.89 -3.41
CA MET A 68 2.67 7.36 -2.10
C MET A 68 3.01 8.35 -0.98
N ALA A 69 4.25 8.82 -0.94
CA ALA A 69 4.73 9.76 0.05
C ALA A 69 4.05 11.14 -0.09
N LEU A 70 3.87 11.61 -1.32
CA LEU A 70 3.16 12.86 -1.63
C LEU A 70 1.71 12.81 -1.16
N MET A 71 0.96 11.76 -1.50
CA MET A 71 -0.44 11.59 -1.11
C MET A 71 -0.60 11.51 0.40
N MET A 72 0.27 10.76 1.08
CA MET A 72 0.30 10.69 2.54
C MET A 72 0.45 12.08 3.15
N GLY A 73 1.48 12.83 2.77
CA GLY A 73 1.77 14.12 3.38
C GLY A 73 0.72 15.19 3.07
N LEU A 74 0.21 15.26 1.84
CA LEU A 74 -0.88 16.17 1.48
C LEU A 74 -2.19 15.84 2.23
N ALA A 75 -2.49 14.55 2.41
CA ALA A 75 -3.64 14.12 3.21
C ALA A 75 -3.50 14.59 4.66
N ILE A 76 -2.32 14.41 5.27
CA ILE A 76 -2.03 14.87 6.63
C ILE A 76 -2.24 16.38 6.73
N GLU A 77 -1.66 17.18 5.84
CA GLU A 77 -1.79 18.64 5.85
C GLU A 77 -3.24 19.13 5.72
N LYS A 78 -4.06 18.45 4.90
CA LYS A 78 -5.48 18.78 4.78
C LYS A 78 -6.26 18.35 6.03
N CYS A 79 -5.94 17.21 6.60
CA CYS A 79 -6.64 16.65 7.76
C CYS A 79 -6.34 17.41 9.07
N ILE A 80 -5.11 17.91 9.25
CA ILE A 80 -4.76 18.75 10.41
C ILE A 80 -5.70 19.97 10.53
N LYS A 81 -6.12 20.52 9.40
CA LYS A 81 -6.92 21.76 9.35
C LYS A 81 -8.38 21.57 9.76
N SER A 82 -8.96 20.38 9.63
CA SER A 82 -10.39 20.18 9.90
C SER A 82 -10.75 18.70 10.12
N LYS A 83 -11.52 18.44 11.19
CA LYS A 83 -12.12 17.11 11.43
C LYS A 83 -13.05 16.65 10.31
N LYS A 84 -13.74 17.59 9.64
CA LYS A 84 -14.60 17.27 8.48
C LYS A 84 -13.77 16.66 7.34
N ASN A 85 -12.55 17.17 7.11
CA ASN A 85 -11.65 16.66 6.09
C ASN A 85 -11.24 15.22 6.38
N ILE A 86 -11.03 14.85 7.65
CA ILE A 86 -10.68 13.48 8.05
C ILE A 86 -11.81 12.52 7.68
N ILE A 87 -13.05 12.85 8.07
CA ILE A 87 -14.23 12.02 7.79
C ILE A 87 -14.46 11.91 6.28
N PHE A 88 -14.40 13.02 5.57
CA PHE A 88 -14.57 13.05 4.11
C PHE A 88 -13.52 12.19 3.40
N LEU A 89 -12.25 12.33 3.79
CA LEU A 89 -11.16 11.55 3.20
C LEU A 89 -11.30 10.05 3.52
N ALA A 90 -11.72 9.69 4.75
CA ALA A 90 -11.97 8.30 5.13
C ALA A 90 -13.09 7.68 4.28
N ILE A 91 -14.21 8.41 4.06
CA ILE A 91 -15.32 7.93 3.23
C ILE A 91 -14.88 7.73 1.78
N ILE A 92 -14.18 8.71 1.19
CA ILE A 92 -13.69 8.60 -0.19
C ILE A 92 -12.71 7.44 -0.32
N THR A 93 -11.80 7.27 0.64
CA THR A 93 -10.84 6.17 0.65
C THR A 93 -11.54 4.81 0.72
N ALA A 94 -12.55 4.68 1.59
CA ALA A 94 -13.33 3.45 1.70
C ALA A 94 -14.12 3.15 0.43
N ALA A 95 -14.76 4.15 -0.17
CA ALA A 95 -15.51 4.01 -1.43
C ALA A 95 -14.59 3.62 -2.59
N PHE A 96 -13.47 4.33 -2.76
CA PHE A 96 -12.47 4.00 -3.77
C PHE A 96 -11.96 2.56 -3.62
N TRP A 97 -11.62 2.16 -2.39
CA TRP A 97 -11.12 0.83 -2.11
C TRP A 97 -12.15 -0.27 -2.40
N GLY A 98 -13.42 -0.04 -2.04
CA GLY A 98 -14.51 -0.96 -2.33
C GLY A 98 -14.75 -1.13 -3.83
N ILE A 99 -14.81 -0.02 -4.58
CA ILE A 99 -14.96 -0.01 -6.03
C ILE A 99 -13.78 -0.71 -6.71
N PHE A 100 -12.56 -0.40 -6.29
CA PHE A 100 -11.34 -1.02 -6.80
C PHE A 100 -11.38 -2.55 -6.63
N ASN A 101 -11.66 -3.04 -5.42
CA ASN A 101 -11.77 -4.49 -5.17
C ASN A 101 -12.88 -5.15 -5.99
N PHE A 102 -14.04 -4.48 -6.14
CA PHE A 102 -15.12 -4.99 -6.97
C PHE A 102 -14.69 -5.14 -8.44
N ILE A 103 -14.03 -4.13 -8.99
CA ILE A 103 -13.52 -4.16 -10.38
C ILE A 103 -12.49 -5.27 -10.55
N VAL A 104 -11.51 -5.39 -9.64
CA VAL A 104 -10.48 -6.43 -9.70
C VAL A 104 -11.08 -7.83 -9.66
N GLN A 105 -12.03 -8.09 -8.77
CA GLN A 105 -12.70 -9.38 -8.72
C GLN A 105 -13.47 -9.69 -10.00
N ARG A 106 -14.08 -8.68 -10.63
CA ARG A 106 -14.74 -8.82 -11.95
C ARG A 106 -13.74 -9.15 -13.05
N ILE A 107 -12.58 -8.49 -13.07
CA ILE A 107 -11.52 -8.76 -14.05
C ILE A 107 -11.04 -10.20 -13.94
N ILE A 108 -10.74 -10.69 -12.73
CA ILE A 108 -10.32 -12.08 -12.49
C ILE A 108 -11.40 -13.05 -13.03
N LYS A 109 -12.67 -12.84 -12.66
CA LYS A 109 -13.78 -13.73 -13.10
C LYS A 109 -13.94 -13.76 -14.62
N LEU A 110 -13.86 -12.61 -15.28
CA LEU A 110 -13.98 -12.51 -16.74
C LEU A 110 -12.79 -13.20 -17.43
N GLN A 111 -11.58 -13.05 -16.92
CA GLN A 111 -10.40 -13.68 -17.48
C GLN A 111 -10.44 -15.22 -17.35
N VAL A 112 -10.82 -15.72 -16.17
CA VAL A 112 -11.00 -17.16 -15.95
C VAL A 112 -12.08 -17.77 -16.84
N ALA A 113 -13.19 -17.04 -17.06
CA ALA A 113 -14.28 -17.51 -17.92
C ALA A 113 -13.95 -17.46 -19.42
N GLY A 114 -13.17 -16.44 -19.86
CA GLY A 114 -12.89 -16.20 -21.28
C GLY A 114 -11.61 -16.88 -21.79
N ASN A 115 -10.52 -16.79 -21.01
CA ASN A 115 -9.21 -17.33 -21.39
C ASN A 115 -8.41 -17.75 -20.15
N PRO A 116 -8.75 -18.88 -19.50
CA PRO A 116 -8.06 -19.34 -18.29
C PRO A 116 -6.59 -19.69 -18.53
N GLU A 117 -6.24 -20.16 -19.72
CA GLU A 117 -4.86 -20.58 -20.07
C GLU A 117 -3.87 -19.40 -19.98
N SER A 118 -4.34 -18.17 -20.19
CA SER A 118 -3.51 -16.96 -20.04
C SER A 118 -3.06 -16.69 -18.60
N LEU A 119 -3.59 -17.43 -17.62
CA LEU A 119 -3.26 -17.37 -16.20
C LEU A 119 -2.36 -18.54 -15.77
N PHE A 120 -2.00 -19.45 -16.68
CA PHE A 120 -1.09 -20.55 -16.38
C PHE A 120 0.34 -20.02 -16.18
N SER A 121 1.07 -20.69 -15.31
CA SER A 121 2.46 -20.41 -14.96
C SER A 121 3.20 -21.70 -14.63
N GLU A 122 4.47 -21.60 -14.26
CA GLU A 122 5.25 -22.76 -13.82
C GLU A 122 4.59 -23.49 -12.62
N ASP A 123 3.93 -22.73 -11.74
CA ASP A 123 3.28 -23.23 -10.53
C ASP A 123 1.81 -23.63 -10.75
N VAL A 124 1.18 -23.15 -11.82
CA VAL A 124 -0.24 -23.37 -12.14
C VAL A 124 -0.37 -23.89 -13.55
N ARG A 125 -0.42 -25.23 -13.69
CA ARG A 125 -0.34 -25.92 -14.98
C ARG A 125 -1.67 -26.50 -15.47
N ASP A 126 -2.69 -26.49 -14.63
CA ASP A 126 -4.01 -27.02 -14.95
C ASP A 126 -5.15 -26.16 -14.35
N LEU A 127 -6.37 -26.45 -14.79
CA LEU A 127 -7.57 -25.72 -14.36
C LEU A 127 -7.90 -25.92 -12.88
N THR A 128 -7.50 -27.03 -12.28
CA THR A 128 -7.76 -27.33 -10.86
C THR A 128 -6.89 -26.44 -9.99
N ALA A 129 -5.58 -26.41 -10.25
CA ALA A 129 -4.62 -25.54 -9.55
C ALA A 129 -4.97 -24.04 -9.75
N LEU A 130 -5.40 -23.68 -10.97
CA LEU A 130 -5.89 -22.32 -11.23
C LEU A 130 -7.12 -21.99 -10.37
N GLY A 131 -8.08 -22.92 -10.28
CA GLY A 131 -9.29 -22.73 -9.46
C GLY A 131 -8.97 -22.51 -7.98
N GLU A 132 -8.05 -23.30 -7.42
CA GLU A 132 -7.58 -23.14 -6.04
C GLU A 132 -6.90 -21.79 -5.81
N LEU A 133 -5.99 -21.40 -6.72
CA LEU A 133 -5.33 -20.09 -6.65
C LEU A 133 -6.34 -18.93 -6.70
N VAL A 134 -7.23 -18.95 -7.69
CA VAL A 134 -8.24 -17.90 -7.87
C VAL A 134 -9.16 -17.80 -6.65
N ASN A 135 -9.63 -18.91 -6.11
CA ASN A 135 -10.45 -18.93 -4.91
C ASN A 135 -9.70 -18.37 -3.70
N SER A 136 -8.43 -18.73 -3.52
CA SER A 136 -7.58 -18.18 -2.46
C SER A 136 -7.43 -16.67 -2.60
N VAL A 137 -7.05 -16.18 -3.76
CA VAL A 137 -6.86 -14.75 -4.03
C VAL A 137 -8.17 -13.98 -3.87
N GLN A 138 -9.30 -14.49 -4.38
CA GLN A 138 -10.60 -13.84 -4.21
C GLN A 138 -11.03 -13.75 -2.75
N SER A 139 -10.76 -14.79 -1.96
CA SER A 139 -11.03 -14.78 -0.51
C SER A 139 -10.17 -13.73 0.21
N GLN A 140 -8.89 -13.64 -0.13
CA GLN A 140 -7.98 -12.64 0.41
C GLN A 140 -8.39 -11.21 0.01
N LEU A 141 -8.80 -11.00 -1.25
CA LEU A 141 -9.32 -9.71 -1.73
C LEU A 141 -10.61 -9.32 -0.99
N MET A 142 -11.51 -10.28 -0.73
CA MET A 142 -12.72 -10.02 0.05
C MET A 142 -12.37 -9.61 1.49
N LEU A 143 -11.42 -10.30 2.12
CA LEU A 143 -10.95 -9.97 3.47
C LEU A 143 -10.42 -8.54 3.54
N VAL A 144 -9.52 -8.14 2.64
CA VAL A 144 -8.95 -6.79 2.64
C VAL A 144 -9.97 -5.73 2.22
N ALA A 145 -10.95 -6.08 1.38
CA ALA A 145 -12.07 -5.21 1.02
C ALA A 145 -12.93 -4.83 2.24
N LEU A 146 -13.04 -5.71 3.23
CA LEU A 146 -13.77 -5.48 4.48
C LEU A 146 -12.90 -4.81 5.55
N LEU A 147 -11.66 -5.24 5.71
CA LEU A 147 -10.78 -4.75 6.78
C LEU A 147 -10.47 -3.25 6.67
N ILE A 148 -10.28 -2.73 5.47
CA ILE A 148 -9.96 -1.30 5.28
C ILE A 148 -11.13 -0.39 5.68
N PRO A 149 -12.38 -0.58 5.22
CA PRO A 149 -13.51 0.20 5.72
C PRO A 149 -13.72 0.08 7.23
N ILE A 150 -13.58 -1.12 7.81
CA ILE A 150 -13.68 -1.34 9.26
C ILE A 150 -12.63 -0.50 10.00
N PHE A 151 -11.38 -0.54 9.56
CA PHE A 151 -10.30 0.27 10.13
C PHE A 151 -10.61 1.78 10.06
N LEU A 152 -11.12 2.26 8.91
CA LEU A 152 -11.51 3.66 8.74
C LEU A 152 -12.70 4.06 9.63
N VAL A 153 -13.65 3.16 9.87
CA VAL A 153 -14.75 3.38 10.82
C VAL A 153 -14.22 3.48 12.26
N ILE A 154 -13.29 2.60 12.64
CA ILE A 154 -12.62 2.67 13.95
C ILE A 154 -11.96 4.02 14.13
N ILE A 155 -11.18 4.48 13.15
CA ILE A 155 -10.57 5.82 13.13
C ILE A 155 -11.63 6.90 13.35
N ALA A 156 -12.76 6.86 12.63
CA ALA A 156 -13.82 7.84 12.73
C ALA A 156 -14.47 7.86 14.15
N ILE A 157 -14.64 6.70 14.79
CA ILE A 157 -15.13 6.58 16.16
C ILE A 157 -14.17 7.23 17.16
N TYR A 158 -12.87 6.98 17.04
CA TYR A 158 -11.85 7.61 17.90
C TYR A 158 -11.87 9.14 17.79
N ILE A 159 -12.05 9.68 16.58
CA ILE A 159 -12.18 11.13 16.37
C ILE A 159 -13.38 11.70 17.14
N ARG A 160 -14.51 10.99 17.13
CA ARG A 160 -15.74 11.46 17.82
C ARG A 160 -15.59 11.45 19.34
N LYS A 161 -14.94 10.43 19.90
CA LYS A 161 -14.73 10.28 21.34
C LYS A 161 -13.69 11.24 21.93
N LYS A 162 -12.98 12.01 21.11
CA LYS A 162 -11.87 12.91 21.51
C LYS A 162 -10.75 12.18 22.29
N GLU A 163 -10.60 10.89 22.08
CA GLU A 163 -9.52 10.13 22.72
C GLU A 163 -8.16 10.56 22.14
N HIS A 164 -7.19 10.74 23.04
CA HIS A 164 -5.82 11.10 22.65
C HIS A 164 -5.03 9.83 22.33
N LEU A 165 -4.89 9.53 21.06
CA LEU A 165 -3.92 8.53 20.61
C LEU A 165 -2.50 9.09 20.67
N VAL A 166 -1.52 8.23 20.93
CA VAL A 166 -0.10 8.58 20.92
C VAL A 166 0.30 9.12 19.53
N ILE A 167 -0.23 8.49 18.48
CA ILE A 167 -0.08 8.93 17.09
C ILE A 167 -1.38 9.63 16.67
N PRO A 168 -1.30 10.87 16.15
CA PRO A 168 -2.47 11.56 15.66
C PRO A 168 -3.20 10.80 14.55
N VAL A 169 -4.55 10.80 14.62
CA VAL A 169 -5.40 10.09 13.67
C VAL A 169 -5.16 10.49 12.21
N TYR A 170 -4.85 11.76 11.95
CA TYR A 170 -4.57 12.24 10.60
C TYR A 170 -3.28 11.63 10.01
N GLN A 171 -2.31 11.25 10.85
CA GLN A 171 -1.12 10.52 10.39
C GLN A 171 -1.47 9.10 9.99
N LEU A 172 -2.26 8.39 10.81
CA LEU A 172 -2.73 7.03 10.49
C LEU A 172 -3.54 7.01 9.19
N LEU A 173 -4.42 7.98 9.00
CA LEU A 173 -5.21 8.11 7.76
C LEU A 173 -4.31 8.42 6.56
N GLY A 174 -3.34 9.32 6.71
CA GLY A 174 -2.37 9.61 5.65
C GLY A 174 -1.55 8.40 5.24
N MET A 175 -1.03 7.64 6.22
CA MET A 175 -0.31 6.38 5.98
C MET A 175 -1.20 5.36 5.25
N THR A 176 -2.47 5.24 5.66
CA THR A 176 -3.44 4.35 5.00
C THR A 176 -3.66 4.74 3.55
N LEU A 177 -3.89 6.01 3.27
CA LEU A 177 -4.08 6.49 1.90
C LEU A 177 -2.85 6.25 1.03
N GLY A 178 -1.65 6.54 1.57
CA GLY A 178 -0.40 6.26 0.86
C GLY A 178 -0.19 4.77 0.57
N GLY A 179 -0.45 3.91 1.56
CA GLY A 179 -0.32 2.47 1.40
C GLY A 179 -1.31 1.89 0.38
N LEU A 180 -2.58 2.32 0.41
CA LEU A 180 -3.58 1.89 -0.59
C LEU A 180 -3.24 2.40 -2.00
N TRP A 181 -2.71 3.61 -2.14
CA TRP A 181 -2.16 4.09 -3.40
C TRP A 181 -1.05 3.17 -3.91
N MET A 182 -0.13 2.75 -3.04
CA MET A 182 0.96 1.85 -3.43
C MET A 182 0.42 0.53 -3.99
N VAL A 183 -0.54 -0.10 -3.30
CA VAL A 183 -1.18 -1.34 -3.77
C VAL A 183 -1.86 -1.14 -5.14
N PHE A 184 -2.63 -0.07 -5.29
CA PHE A 184 -3.26 0.30 -6.56
C PHE A 184 -2.23 0.56 -7.66
N GLY A 185 -1.17 1.32 -7.36
CA GLY A 185 -0.13 1.68 -8.32
C GLY A 185 0.62 0.45 -8.86
N TYR A 186 0.99 -0.49 -7.99
CA TYR A 186 1.64 -1.73 -8.43
C TYR A 186 0.69 -2.64 -9.20
N TYR A 187 -0.59 -2.68 -8.87
CA TYR A 187 -1.59 -3.38 -9.68
C TYR A 187 -1.67 -2.82 -11.12
N ILE A 188 -1.71 -1.50 -11.26
CA ILE A 188 -1.74 -0.86 -12.59
C ILE A 188 -0.42 -1.10 -13.34
N ALA A 189 0.71 -0.88 -12.68
CA ALA A 189 2.03 -1.09 -13.29
C ALA A 189 2.22 -2.54 -13.76
N GLY A 190 1.89 -3.51 -12.92
CA GLY A 190 1.96 -4.93 -13.28
C GLY A 190 1.02 -5.28 -14.43
N GLY A 191 -0.22 -4.78 -14.40
CA GLY A 191 -1.18 -4.98 -15.49
C GLY A 191 -0.68 -4.47 -16.85
N LEU A 192 0.00 -3.32 -16.86
CA LEU A 192 0.61 -2.76 -18.06
C LEU A 192 1.88 -3.51 -18.48
N MET A 193 2.74 -3.88 -17.54
CA MET A 193 3.99 -4.60 -17.82
C MET A 193 3.75 -6.02 -18.35
N TYR A 194 2.77 -6.73 -17.79
CA TYR A 194 2.44 -8.10 -18.19
C TYR A 194 1.39 -8.18 -19.30
N GLY A 195 0.76 -7.06 -19.65
CA GLY A 195 -0.37 -7.07 -20.59
C GLY A 195 -1.62 -7.80 -20.05
N ASN A 196 -1.65 -8.12 -18.74
CA ASN A 196 -2.73 -8.89 -18.12
C ASN A 196 -3.03 -8.40 -16.69
N PHE A 197 -4.16 -7.73 -16.51
CA PHE A 197 -4.59 -7.21 -15.22
C PHE A 197 -5.07 -8.30 -14.25
N ALA A 198 -5.50 -9.46 -14.73
CA ALA A 198 -5.85 -10.56 -13.85
C ALA A 198 -4.60 -11.20 -13.22
N VAL A 199 -3.50 -11.35 -13.98
CA VAL A 199 -2.20 -11.76 -13.43
C VAL A 199 -1.71 -10.76 -12.39
N SER A 200 -1.77 -9.47 -12.71
CA SER A 200 -1.36 -8.42 -11.77
C SER A 200 -2.19 -8.43 -10.47
N ALA A 201 -3.45 -8.84 -10.52
CA ALA A 201 -4.31 -8.90 -9.34
C ALA A 201 -3.80 -9.90 -8.29
N PHE A 202 -3.05 -10.92 -8.68
CA PHE A 202 -2.46 -11.89 -7.75
C PHE A 202 -1.37 -11.28 -6.86
N SER A 203 -0.82 -10.12 -7.23
CA SER A 203 0.12 -9.37 -6.38
C SER A 203 -0.56 -8.54 -5.28
N ILE A 204 -1.86 -8.24 -5.38
CA ILE A 204 -2.57 -7.35 -4.45
C ILE A 204 -2.48 -7.84 -3.00
N PRO A 205 -2.76 -9.12 -2.67
CA PRO A 205 -2.65 -9.61 -1.30
C PRO A 205 -1.24 -9.42 -0.71
N TRP A 206 -0.20 -9.67 -1.50
CA TRP A 206 1.19 -9.52 -1.09
C TRP A 206 1.56 -8.05 -0.83
N ASN A 207 1.16 -7.15 -1.72
CA ASN A 207 1.33 -5.71 -1.53
C ASN A 207 0.54 -5.19 -0.32
N MET A 208 -0.63 -5.79 -0.01
CA MET A 208 -1.37 -5.48 1.22
C MET A 208 -0.61 -5.93 2.47
N VAL A 209 -0.02 -7.11 2.46
CA VAL A 209 0.85 -7.59 3.57
C VAL A 209 2.02 -6.63 3.76
N GLN A 210 2.70 -6.24 2.69
CA GLN A 210 3.79 -5.25 2.72
C GLN A 210 3.32 -3.94 3.34
N PHE A 211 2.20 -3.40 2.88
CA PHE A 211 1.62 -2.17 3.42
C PHE A 211 1.33 -2.28 4.91
N VAL A 212 0.62 -3.33 5.33
CA VAL A 212 0.22 -3.51 6.74
C VAL A 212 1.45 -3.64 7.65
N ILE A 213 2.43 -4.45 7.28
CA ILE A 213 3.67 -4.60 8.05
C ILE A 213 4.43 -3.27 8.11
N GLY A 214 4.60 -2.59 6.99
CA GLY A 214 5.26 -1.28 6.92
C GLY A 214 4.55 -0.22 7.77
N PHE A 215 3.21 -0.20 7.74
CA PHE A 215 2.37 0.66 8.55
C PHE A 215 2.56 0.39 10.06
N LEU A 216 2.50 -0.86 10.47
CA LEU A 216 2.66 -1.24 11.89
C LEU A 216 4.05 -0.88 12.42
N ILE A 217 5.12 -1.18 11.66
CA ILE A 217 6.48 -0.83 12.03
C ILE A 217 6.64 0.69 12.17
N ALA A 218 6.17 1.45 11.16
CA ALA A 218 6.25 2.92 11.21
C ALA A 218 5.44 3.49 12.38
N ALA A 219 4.25 2.96 12.66
CA ALA A 219 3.43 3.38 13.79
C ALA A 219 4.13 3.10 15.13
N LEU A 220 4.69 1.90 15.33
CA LEU A 220 5.41 1.54 16.55
C LEU A 220 6.63 2.44 16.76
N ILE A 221 7.44 2.65 15.73
CA ILE A 221 8.62 3.53 15.79
C ILE A 221 8.18 4.97 16.10
N THR A 222 7.15 5.48 15.41
CA THR A 222 6.63 6.84 15.67
C THR A 222 6.13 6.98 17.10
N ALA A 223 5.38 6.00 17.62
CA ALA A 223 4.89 6.01 19.00
C ALA A 223 6.04 6.00 20.01
N ALA A 224 7.11 5.24 19.77
CA ALA A 224 8.30 5.23 20.60
C ALA A 224 9.03 6.57 20.54
N LEU A 225 9.27 7.12 19.36
CA LEU A 225 9.96 8.40 19.17
C LEU A 225 9.19 9.59 19.75
N TYR A 226 7.85 9.55 19.76
CA TYR A 226 7.02 10.60 20.35
C TYR A 226 7.17 10.71 21.87
N LYS A 227 7.68 9.68 22.54
CA LYS A 227 8.01 9.69 23.96
C LYS A 227 9.42 10.25 24.26
N THR A 228 10.17 10.60 23.23
CA THR A 228 11.55 11.11 23.32
C THR A 228 11.66 12.57 22.85
N PRO A 229 12.78 13.25 23.14
CA PRO A 229 13.03 14.60 22.59
C PRO A 229 13.05 14.66 21.04
N VAL A 230 13.20 13.53 20.37
CA VAL A 230 13.19 13.43 18.88
C VAL A 230 11.86 13.87 18.27
N LYS A 231 10.76 13.86 19.05
CA LYS A 231 9.45 14.38 18.62
C LYS A 231 9.54 15.79 18.01
N LYS A 232 10.48 16.63 18.46
CA LYS A 232 10.65 18.00 17.94
C LYS A 232 11.00 18.05 16.45
N PHE A 233 11.60 17.00 15.89
CA PHE A 233 12.01 16.92 14.48
C PHE A 233 10.89 16.46 13.52
N PHE A 234 9.77 16.00 14.04
CA PHE A 234 8.65 15.61 13.19
C PHE A 234 7.98 16.84 12.59
N THR A 235 7.78 16.84 11.28
CA THR A 235 7.08 17.89 10.55
C THR A 235 5.60 17.93 10.93
N TYR A 236 4.99 16.79 11.08
CA TYR A 236 3.57 16.64 11.44
C TYR A 236 3.47 16.14 12.90
N LYS A 237 3.27 17.09 13.83
CA LYS A 237 3.19 16.83 15.30
C LYS A 237 1.76 16.93 15.78
#